data_a05dcb412e915734d0d6f192bd2db91c
#
_entry.id   a05dcb412e915734d0d6f192bd2db91c
#
_cell.length_a   1.000
_cell.length_b   1.000
_cell.length_c   1.000
_cell.angle_alpha   90.00
_cell.angle_beta   90.00
_cell.angle_gamma   90.00
#
_symmetry.space_group_name_H-M   'P 1'
#
loop_
_entity.id
_entity.type
_entity.pdbx_description
1 polymer ?
#
loop_
_entity_poly.entity_id
_entity_poly.type
_entity_poly.pdbx_seq_one_letter_code
_entity_poly.pdbx_strand_id
1 'polypeptide(L)'
;MCIRDRCGSISLIVAYRNPDSEVIGFEKNKIHHQVAILNHKENNLENLKFKIQDNCIFDPHYENYFDLILSNPPFYFANKVIQSKDPSINTSKYISESDLKKWLNNIILYLKTDGTAFIINRYENTDFMLDMFKNFNLEVTTTPLLSFKDSKPKNVLLKITKSNYFIEKTLNAIIIHDDLSNYSKDIENWFK
;
A
#
# COMPACT_ATOMS: atom_id res chain seq x y z
N MET A 1 -8.69 5.11 -2.45
CA MET A 1 -8.84 3.92 -1.55
C MET A 1 -7.54 3.67 -0.81
N CYS A 2 -7.61 3.34 0.48
CA CYS A 2 -6.44 2.93 1.27
C CYS A 2 -6.64 1.48 1.72
N ILE A 3 -5.67 0.62 1.42
CA ILE A 3 -5.78 -0.83 1.69
C ILE A 3 -4.83 -1.21 2.83
N ARG A 4 -5.36 -1.89 3.87
CA ARG A 4 -4.70 -2.27 5.11
C ARG A 4 -4.26 -1.04 5.92
N ASP A 5 -5.23 -0.29 6.34
CA ASP A 5 -5.02 1.00 7.00
C ASP A 5 -4.96 0.91 8.54
N ARG A 6 -5.19 -0.30 9.12
CA ARG A 6 -5.20 -0.55 10.56
C ARG A 6 -6.08 0.47 11.32
N CYS A 7 -5.44 1.40 12.04
CA CYS A 7 -6.12 2.47 12.79
C CYS A 7 -6.58 3.65 11.92
N GLY A 8 -6.49 3.55 10.59
CA GLY A 8 -6.95 4.58 9.67
C GLY A 8 -5.93 5.66 9.30
N SER A 9 -4.66 5.50 9.68
CA SER A 9 -3.67 6.59 9.54
C SER A 9 -3.48 7.07 8.10
N ILE A 10 -3.41 6.16 7.12
CA ILE A 10 -3.21 6.54 5.71
C ILE A 10 -4.48 7.22 5.19
N SER A 11 -5.66 6.62 5.42
CA SER A 11 -6.93 7.17 4.98
C SER A 11 -7.22 8.54 5.59
N LEU A 12 -6.93 8.75 6.86
CA LEU A 12 -7.09 10.05 7.54
C LEU A 12 -6.22 11.13 6.90
N ILE A 13 -4.94 10.84 6.66
CA ILE A 13 -4.02 11.79 6.00
C ILE A 13 -4.48 12.10 4.58
N VAL A 14 -4.90 11.08 3.82
CA VAL A 14 -5.36 11.26 2.44
C VAL A 14 -6.65 12.10 2.41
N ALA A 15 -7.62 11.79 3.26
CA ALA A 15 -8.88 12.53 3.34
C ALA A 15 -8.67 13.99 3.76
N TYR A 16 -7.82 14.22 4.76
CA TYR A 16 -7.47 15.56 5.20
C TYR A 16 -6.81 16.42 4.11
N ARG A 17 -5.91 15.81 3.33
CA ARG A 17 -5.19 16.53 2.25
C ARG A 17 -6.00 16.68 0.96
N ASN A 18 -7.07 15.93 0.80
CA ASN A 18 -7.89 15.92 -0.42
C ASN A 18 -9.37 16.01 -0.06
N PRO A 19 -9.85 17.16 0.43
CA PRO A 19 -11.21 17.32 0.96
C PRO A 19 -12.30 17.08 -0.10
N ASP A 20 -11.99 17.27 -1.39
CA ASP A 20 -12.93 17.07 -2.51
C ASP A 20 -12.99 15.62 -3.00
N SER A 21 -12.19 14.72 -2.42
CA SER A 21 -12.12 13.31 -2.82
C SER A 21 -12.88 12.42 -1.84
N GLU A 22 -13.65 11.44 -2.32
CA GLU A 22 -14.18 10.39 -1.47
C GLU A 22 -13.08 9.36 -1.15
N VAL A 23 -12.82 9.14 0.13
CA VAL A 23 -11.81 8.19 0.61
C VAL A 23 -12.48 7.00 1.28
N ILE A 24 -12.07 5.78 0.90
CA ILE A 24 -12.55 4.54 1.51
C ILE A 24 -11.34 3.76 2.06
N GLY A 25 -11.31 3.56 3.37
CA GLY A 25 -10.32 2.72 4.04
C GLY A 25 -10.82 1.28 4.21
N PHE A 26 -10.00 0.30 3.81
CA PHE A 26 -10.28 -1.13 3.99
C PHE A 26 -9.44 -1.72 5.11
N GLU A 27 -10.08 -2.35 6.08
CA GLU A 27 -9.40 -3.09 7.16
C GLU A 27 -10.19 -4.37 7.48
N LYS A 28 -9.53 -5.54 7.48
CA LYS A 28 -10.20 -6.81 7.76
C LYS A 28 -10.34 -7.13 9.25
N ASN A 29 -9.43 -6.60 10.07
CA ASN A 29 -9.45 -6.82 11.51
C ASN A 29 -10.51 -5.93 12.16
N LYS A 30 -11.52 -6.53 12.78
CA LYS A 30 -12.66 -5.80 13.41
C LYS A 30 -12.20 -4.81 14.48
N ILE A 31 -11.17 -5.14 15.27
CA ILE A 31 -10.65 -4.26 16.33
C ILE A 31 -9.97 -3.05 15.70
N HIS A 32 -9.10 -3.26 14.72
CA HIS A 32 -8.45 -2.15 14.02
C HIS A 32 -9.45 -1.27 13.27
N HIS A 33 -10.47 -1.86 12.67
CA HIS A 33 -11.57 -1.12 12.03
C HIS A 33 -12.33 -0.24 13.05
N GLN A 34 -12.63 -0.76 14.26
CA GLN A 34 -13.25 0.05 15.31
C GLN A 34 -12.38 1.23 15.73
N VAL A 35 -11.07 1.02 15.86
CA VAL A 35 -10.12 2.10 16.16
C VAL A 35 -10.10 3.14 15.02
N ALA A 36 -10.12 2.70 13.76
CA ALA A 36 -10.17 3.61 12.62
C ALA A 36 -11.47 4.46 12.62
N ILE A 37 -12.61 3.87 12.97
CA ILE A 37 -13.88 4.61 13.12
C ILE A 37 -13.80 5.64 14.25
N LEU A 38 -13.17 5.32 15.38
CA LEU A 38 -12.99 6.27 16.49
C LEU A 38 -12.10 7.45 16.03
N ASN A 39 -10.97 7.15 15.41
CA ASN A 39 -10.08 8.18 14.89
C ASN A 39 -10.75 9.06 13.82
N HIS A 40 -11.59 8.46 12.96
CA HIS A 40 -12.39 9.23 11.99
C HIS A 40 -13.31 10.23 12.66
N LYS A 41 -14.06 9.80 13.70
CA LYS A 41 -14.96 10.67 14.46
C LYS A 41 -14.24 11.85 15.12
N GLU A 42 -13.07 11.59 15.72
CA GLU A 42 -12.27 12.63 16.38
C GLU A 42 -11.71 13.66 15.39
N ASN A 43 -11.50 13.28 14.11
CA ASN A 43 -10.95 14.16 13.08
C ASN A 43 -12.02 14.85 12.21
N ASN A 44 -13.32 14.51 12.35
CA ASN A 44 -14.46 15.13 11.65
C ASN A 44 -14.28 15.20 10.11
N LEU A 45 -13.80 14.13 9.48
CA LEU A 45 -13.55 14.07 8.03
C LEU A 45 -14.77 13.47 7.31
N GLU A 46 -15.68 14.29 6.79
CA GLU A 46 -16.93 13.84 6.15
C GLU A 46 -16.70 13.04 4.86
N ASN A 47 -15.55 13.27 4.19
CA ASN A 47 -15.18 12.60 2.93
C ASN A 47 -14.52 11.22 3.12
N LEU A 48 -14.49 10.67 4.34
CA LEU A 48 -13.85 9.40 4.70
C LEU A 48 -14.87 8.37 5.17
N LYS A 49 -14.73 7.13 4.68
CA LYS A 49 -15.50 5.97 5.14
C LYS A 49 -14.57 4.79 5.39
N PHE A 50 -14.87 3.97 6.40
CA PHE A 50 -14.17 2.71 6.63
C PHE A 50 -15.08 1.52 6.40
N LYS A 51 -14.53 0.45 5.80
CA LYS A 51 -15.22 -0.82 5.57
C LYS A 51 -14.41 -2.00 6.07
N ILE A 52 -15.11 -2.99 6.63
CA ILE A 52 -14.50 -4.29 6.96
C ILE A 52 -14.37 -5.07 5.64
N GLN A 53 -13.15 -5.21 5.15
CA GLN A 53 -12.86 -5.89 3.89
C GLN A 53 -11.54 -6.66 3.99
N ASP A 54 -11.56 -7.94 3.58
CA ASP A 54 -10.35 -8.72 3.33
C ASP A 54 -9.92 -8.51 1.88
N ASN A 55 -8.76 -7.89 1.69
CA ASN A 55 -8.26 -7.57 0.36
C ASN A 55 -7.82 -8.79 -0.47
N CYS A 56 -7.76 -9.98 0.15
CA CYS A 56 -7.59 -11.24 -0.56
C CYS A 56 -8.90 -11.77 -1.15
N ILE A 57 -10.05 -11.18 -0.82
CA ILE A 57 -11.37 -11.53 -1.32
C ILE A 57 -11.83 -10.42 -2.27
N PHE A 58 -12.08 -10.79 -3.52
CA PHE A 58 -12.60 -9.84 -4.52
C PHE A 58 -14.03 -9.44 -4.20
N ASP A 59 -14.29 -8.12 -4.19
CA ASP A 59 -15.63 -7.57 -4.09
C ASP A 59 -16.00 -6.90 -5.44
N PRO A 60 -16.96 -7.46 -6.19
CA PRO A 60 -17.35 -6.95 -7.51
C PRO A 60 -17.86 -5.49 -7.48
N HIS A 61 -18.33 -5.01 -6.31
CA HIS A 61 -18.78 -3.63 -6.16
C HIS A 61 -17.67 -2.61 -6.45
N TYR A 62 -16.41 -2.98 -6.29
CA TYR A 62 -15.26 -2.11 -6.48
C TYR A 62 -14.48 -2.36 -7.78
N GLU A 63 -15.00 -3.18 -8.68
CA GLU A 63 -14.37 -3.40 -9.98
C GLU A 63 -14.31 -2.08 -10.80
N ASN A 64 -13.13 -1.70 -11.27
CA ASN A 64 -12.86 -0.45 -12.00
C ASN A 64 -13.43 0.81 -11.28
N TYR A 65 -13.31 0.87 -9.97
CA TYR A 65 -13.97 1.90 -9.16
C TYR A 65 -13.04 3.02 -8.73
N PHE A 66 -11.76 2.75 -8.45
CA PHE A 66 -10.86 3.71 -7.82
C PHE A 66 -9.94 4.41 -8.80
N ASP A 67 -9.84 5.75 -8.67
CA ASP A 67 -8.86 6.58 -9.37
C ASP A 67 -7.48 6.45 -8.75
N LEU A 68 -7.41 6.30 -7.42
CA LEU A 68 -6.18 6.15 -6.65
C LEU A 68 -6.31 5.02 -5.64
N ILE A 69 -5.31 4.14 -5.62
CA ILE A 69 -5.18 3.09 -4.61
C ILE A 69 -3.84 3.24 -3.90
N LEU A 70 -3.86 3.33 -2.57
CA LEU A 70 -2.67 3.26 -1.73
C LEU A 70 -2.69 1.95 -0.94
N SER A 71 -1.63 1.16 -1.04
CA SER A 71 -1.58 -0.16 -0.40
C SER A 71 -0.26 -0.41 0.30
N ASN A 72 -0.38 -0.94 1.53
CA ASN A 72 0.75 -1.39 2.34
C ASN A 72 0.50 -2.85 2.79
N PRO A 73 0.62 -3.86 1.89
CA PRO A 73 0.38 -5.24 2.24
C PRO A 73 1.41 -5.76 3.27
N PRO A 74 1.14 -6.90 3.96
CA PRO A 74 2.11 -7.52 4.84
C PRO A 74 3.44 -7.78 4.15
N PHE A 75 4.56 -7.56 4.87
CA PHE A 75 5.89 -7.50 4.28
C PHE A 75 6.61 -8.84 4.22
N TYR A 76 6.22 -9.82 5.04
CA TYR A 76 6.97 -11.07 5.20
C TYR A 76 6.15 -12.27 4.78
N PHE A 77 6.77 -13.20 4.08
CA PHE A 77 6.15 -14.49 3.79
C PHE A 77 6.15 -15.37 5.05
N ALA A 78 4.99 -15.94 5.35
CA ALA A 78 4.76 -16.71 6.58
C ALA A 78 5.66 -17.97 6.72
N ASN A 79 6.17 -18.50 5.59
CA ASN A 79 7.04 -19.67 5.52
C ASN A 79 8.54 -19.35 5.64
N LYS A 80 8.94 -18.08 5.65
CA LYS A 80 10.36 -17.66 5.64
C LYS A 80 10.86 -17.13 6.97
N VAL A 81 9.99 -16.96 7.98
CA VAL A 81 10.37 -16.29 9.24
C VAL A 81 9.70 -16.98 10.44
N ILE A 82 10.40 -17.03 11.58
CA ILE A 82 9.84 -17.49 12.85
C ILE A 82 8.72 -16.54 13.28
N GLN A 83 7.50 -17.06 13.39
CA GLN A 83 6.34 -16.27 13.77
C GLN A 83 6.39 -15.84 15.22
N SER A 84 5.82 -14.67 15.53
CA SER A 84 5.64 -14.18 16.87
C SER A 84 4.67 -15.08 17.66
N LYS A 85 4.82 -15.12 18.99
CA LYS A 85 3.82 -15.77 19.87
C LYS A 85 2.48 -15.03 19.90
N ASP A 86 2.44 -13.77 19.46
CA ASP A 86 1.23 -12.96 19.38
C ASP A 86 0.56 -13.09 18.00
N PRO A 87 -0.65 -13.67 17.90
CA PRO A 87 -1.38 -13.85 16.65
C PRO A 87 -1.69 -12.53 15.93
N SER A 88 -1.89 -11.43 16.65
CA SER A 88 -2.21 -10.13 16.06
C SER A 88 -1.02 -9.55 15.29
N ILE A 89 0.18 -9.75 15.81
CA ILE A 89 1.45 -9.38 15.17
C ILE A 89 1.64 -10.24 13.91
N ASN A 90 1.35 -11.53 13.98
CA ASN A 90 1.50 -12.44 12.86
C ASN A 90 0.59 -12.04 11.70
N THR A 91 -0.69 -11.84 11.95
CA THR A 91 -1.66 -11.41 10.92
C THR A 91 -1.28 -10.07 10.29
N SER A 92 -0.60 -9.21 11.02
CA SER A 92 -0.22 -7.88 10.54
C SER A 92 1.09 -7.85 9.78
N LYS A 93 1.98 -8.82 9.96
CA LYS A 93 3.32 -8.83 9.35
C LYS A 93 3.49 -9.88 8.27
N TYR A 94 2.75 -10.99 8.35
CA TYR A 94 2.96 -12.15 7.50
C TYR A 94 1.79 -12.38 6.56
N ILE A 95 2.10 -12.86 5.36
CA ILE A 95 1.14 -13.20 4.31
C ILE A 95 1.66 -14.45 3.57
N SER A 96 0.75 -15.28 3.04
CA SER A 96 1.14 -16.34 2.12
C SER A 96 1.41 -15.76 0.72
N GLU A 97 2.23 -16.44 -0.08
CA GLU A 97 2.44 -16.03 -1.48
C GLU A 97 1.13 -16.01 -2.27
N SER A 98 0.26 -17.02 -2.03
CA SER A 98 -1.05 -17.09 -2.67
C SER A 98 -1.97 -15.93 -2.30
N ASP A 99 -1.95 -15.50 -1.04
CA ASP A 99 -2.79 -14.38 -0.59
C ASP A 99 -2.21 -13.04 -1.06
N LEU A 100 -0.89 -12.89 -1.13
CA LEU A 100 -0.30 -11.69 -1.73
C LEU A 100 -0.67 -11.58 -3.21
N LYS A 101 -0.66 -12.69 -3.98
CA LYS A 101 -1.12 -12.71 -5.38
C LYS A 101 -2.59 -12.28 -5.49
N LYS A 102 -3.49 -12.80 -4.65
CA LYS A 102 -4.90 -12.39 -4.64
C LYS A 102 -5.05 -10.89 -4.33
N TRP A 103 -4.30 -10.41 -3.34
CA TRP A 103 -4.29 -8.99 -2.96
C TRP A 103 -3.87 -8.08 -4.12
N LEU A 104 -2.74 -8.39 -4.76
CA LEU A 104 -2.23 -7.62 -5.90
C LEU A 104 -3.19 -7.68 -7.10
N ASN A 105 -3.76 -8.86 -7.38
CA ASN A 105 -4.79 -9.01 -8.43
C ASN A 105 -6.01 -8.12 -8.16
N ASN A 106 -6.52 -8.11 -6.93
CA ASN A 106 -7.67 -7.29 -6.57
C ASN A 106 -7.37 -5.77 -6.70
N ILE A 107 -6.15 -5.32 -6.39
CA ILE A 107 -5.74 -3.94 -6.66
C ILE A 107 -5.89 -3.60 -8.14
N ILE A 108 -5.43 -4.47 -9.04
CA ILE A 108 -5.51 -4.24 -10.49
C ILE A 108 -6.97 -4.21 -10.97
N LEU A 109 -7.81 -5.12 -10.46
CA LEU A 109 -9.23 -5.19 -10.80
C LEU A 109 -10.01 -3.97 -10.29
N TYR A 110 -9.67 -3.46 -9.11
CA TYR A 110 -10.32 -2.30 -8.50
C TYR A 110 -9.91 -0.96 -9.15
N LEU A 111 -8.75 -0.92 -9.81
CA LEU A 111 -8.21 0.29 -10.41
C LEU A 111 -8.96 0.62 -11.69
N LYS A 112 -9.39 1.89 -11.88
CA LYS A 112 -9.91 2.41 -13.15
C LYS A 112 -8.84 2.33 -14.25
N THR A 113 -9.27 2.48 -15.50
CA THR A 113 -8.37 2.43 -16.66
C THR A 113 -7.30 3.51 -16.63
N ASP A 114 -7.64 4.72 -16.20
CA ASP A 114 -6.77 5.88 -16.01
C ASP A 114 -6.29 6.07 -14.57
N GLY A 115 -6.62 5.10 -13.69
CA GLY A 115 -6.25 5.15 -12.28
C GLY A 115 -4.78 4.82 -12.03
N THR A 116 -4.33 5.15 -10.82
CA THR A 116 -2.96 4.87 -10.35
C THR A 116 -3.00 4.13 -9.01
N ALA A 117 -2.21 3.06 -8.88
CA ALA A 117 -1.99 2.41 -7.60
C ALA A 117 -0.55 2.61 -7.13
N PHE A 118 -0.39 2.85 -5.83
CA PHE A 118 0.90 2.85 -5.16
C PHE A 118 0.94 1.74 -4.12
N ILE A 119 1.99 0.92 -4.17
CA ILE A 119 2.22 -0.19 -3.25
C ILE A 119 3.59 -0.02 -2.62
N ILE A 120 3.66 -0.03 -1.29
CA ILE A 120 4.92 -0.12 -0.57
C ILE A 120 5.10 -1.55 -0.05
N ASN A 121 6.30 -2.12 -0.24
CA ASN A 121 6.64 -3.46 0.27
C ASN A 121 8.14 -3.57 0.54
N ARG A 122 8.60 -4.75 1.00
CA ARG A 122 10.03 -5.06 1.12
C ARG A 122 10.67 -5.15 -0.26
N TYR A 123 11.88 -4.59 -0.39
CA TYR A 123 12.63 -4.63 -1.64
C TYR A 123 12.90 -6.07 -2.12
N GLU A 124 13.12 -7.00 -1.21
CA GLU A 124 13.33 -8.42 -1.52
C GLU A 124 12.11 -9.12 -2.17
N ASN A 125 10.92 -8.53 -2.10
CA ASN A 125 9.70 -9.05 -2.74
C ASN A 125 9.47 -8.45 -4.13
N THR A 126 10.33 -7.57 -4.61
CA THR A 126 10.13 -6.84 -5.88
C THR A 126 9.97 -7.80 -7.06
N ASP A 127 10.91 -8.74 -7.24
CA ASP A 127 10.88 -9.68 -8.36
C ASP A 127 9.60 -10.53 -8.36
N PHE A 128 9.18 -11.01 -7.18
CA PHE A 128 7.93 -11.75 -7.04
C PHE A 128 6.71 -10.94 -7.48
N MET A 129 6.64 -9.66 -7.10
CA MET A 129 5.54 -8.78 -7.48
C MET A 129 5.58 -8.44 -8.98
N LEU A 130 6.76 -8.16 -9.53
CA LEU A 130 6.93 -7.88 -10.96
C LEU A 130 6.55 -9.10 -11.81
N ASP A 131 6.97 -10.31 -11.43
CA ASP A 131 6.60 -11.53 -12.15
C ASP A 131 5.09 -11.77 -12.16
N MET A 132 4.40 -11.42 -11.08
CA MET A 132 2.94 -11.46 -11.06
C MET A 132 2.33 -10.43 -12.02
N PHE A 133 2.85 -9.19 -12.05
CA PHE A 133 2.35 -8.12 -12.88
C PHE A 133 2.59 -8.32 -14.38
N LYS A 134 3.59 -9.10 -14.80
CA LYS A 134 3.85 -9.45 -16.21
C LYS A 134 2.68 -10.12 -16.92
N ASN A 135 1.74 -10.71 -16.16
CA ASN A 135 0.52 -11.31 -16.70
C ASN A 135 -0.58 -10.30 -17.03
N PHE A 136 -0.33 -9.01 -16.81
CA PHE A 136 -1.30 -7.93 -17.01
C PHE A 136 -0.71 -6.84 -17.90
N ASN A 137 -1.58 -6.11 -18.58
CA ASN A 137 -1.22 -4.94 -19.37
C ASN A 137 -1.06 -3.73 -18.45
N LEU A 138 0.12 -3.56 -17.88
CA LEU A 138 0.44 -2.55 -16.86
C LEU A 138 1.75 -1.84 -17.18
N GLU A 139 1.83 -0.56 -16.84
CA GLU A 139 3.09 0.11 -16.60
C GLU A 139 3.40 0.08 -15.11
N VAL A 140 4.52 -0.52 -14.74
CA VAL A 140 5.00 -0.64 -13.37
C VAL A 140 6.30 0.14 -13.22
N THR A 141 6.28 1.15 -12.37
CA THR A 141 7.48 1.93 -12.04
C THR A 141 7.95 1.55 -10.64
N THR A 142 9.18 1.09 -10.54
CA THR A 142 9.85 0.66 -9.31
C THR A 142 10.74 1.78 -8.78
N THR A 143 10.57 2.17 -7.52
CA THR A 143 11.43 3.15 -6.85
C THR A 143 11.98 2.53 -5.56
N PRO A 144 13.29 2.18 -5.49
CA PRO A 144 13.89 1.70 -4.27
C PRO A 144 13.91 2.76 -3.18
N LEU A 145 13.67 2.37 -1.92
CA LEU A 145 13.70 3.25 -0.75
C LEU A 145 14.90 2.87 0.13
N LEU A 146 15.83 3.80 0.30
CA LEU A 146 17.01 3.67 1.14
C LEU A 146 16.81 4.38 2.46
N SER A 147 17.19 3.75 3.57
CA SER A 147 17.19 4.47 4.86
C SER A 147 18.22 5.59 4.85
N PHE A 148 19.43 5.35 4.31
CA PHE A 148 20.53 6.29 4.17
C PHE A 148 21.21 6.13 2.80
N LYS A 149 21.96 7.15 2.36
CA LYS A 149 22.63 7.20 1.03
C LYS A 149 23.42 5.94 0.68
N ASP A 150 24.16 5.39 1.63
CA ASP A 150 25.03 4.22 1.39
C ASP A 150 24.42 2.90 1.86
N SER A 151 23.12 2.89 2.19
CA SER A 151 22.44 1.69 2.65
C SER A 151 21.87 0.89 1.47
N LYS A 152 21.72 -0.43 1.66
CA LYS A 152 20.95 -1.26 0.72
C LYS A 152 19.46 -0.91 0.83
N PRO A 153 18.70 -0.96 -0.30
CA PRO A 153 17.25 -0.73 -0.24
C PRO A 153 16.57 -1.76 0.65
N LYS A 154 15.75 -1.27 1.58
CA LYS A 154 14.93 -2.12 2.47
C LYS A 154 13.51 -2.26 1.95
N ASN A 155 12.98 -1.19 1.40
CA ASN A 155 11.62 -1.14 0.87
C ASN A 155 11.65 -0.68 -0.59
N VAL A 156 10.53 -0.89 -1.26
CA VAL A 156 10.27 -0.46 -2.63
C VAL A 156 8.92 0.23 -2.67
N LEU A 157 8.81 1.28 -3.44
CA LEU A 157 7.55 1.88 -3.84
C LEU A 157 7.28 1.49 -5.30
N LEU A 158 6.16 0.83 -5.55
CA LEU A 158 5.68 0.51 -6.88
C LEU A 158 4.56 1.49 -7.23
N LYS A 159 4.67 2.15 -8.37
CA LYS A 159 3.58 2.87 -9.03
C LYS A 159 3.08 2.01 -10.18
N ILE A 160 1.77 1.80 -10.25
CA ILE A 160 1.13 0.91 -11.22
C ILE A 160 0.03 1.70 -11.92
N THR A 161 0.03 1.67 -13.25
CA THR A 161 -1.06 2.19 -14.09
C THR A 161 -1.43 1.15 -15.15
N LYS A 162 -2.67 1.13 -15.61
CA LYS A 162 -3.08 0.29 -16.75
C LYS A 162 -2.43 0.78 -18.03
N SER A 163 -2.10 -0.13 -18.95
CA SER A 163 -1.42 0.15 -20.22
C SER A 163 -1.93 -0.80 -21.30
N ASN A 164 -1.41 -0.70 -22.52
CA ASN A 164 -1.74 -1.63 -23.62
C ASN A 164 -0.88 -2.91 -23.59
N TYR A 165 0.26 -2.87 -22.89
CA TYR A 165 1.20 -3.98 -22.71
C TYR A 165 1.99 -3.79 -21.42
N PHE A 166 2.69 -4.83 -20.98
CA PHE A 166 3.53 -4.73 -19.79
C PHE A 166 4.76 -3.86 -20.04
N ILE A 167 4.97 -2.85 -19.21
CA ILE A 167 6.13 -1.96 -19.22
C ILE A 167 6.72 -1.93 -17.81
N GLU A 168 8.02 -2.16 -17.70
CA GLU A 168 8.76 -2.02 -16.46
C GLU A 168 9.73 -0.84 -16.53
N LYS A 169 9.72 0.01 -15.50
CA LYS A 169 10.63 1.14 -15.34
C LYS A 169 11.22 1.13 -13.94
N THR A 170 12.48 1.53 -13.81
CA THR A 170 13.12 1.73 -12.50
C THR A 170 13.60 3.17 -12.39
N LEU A 171 13.22 3.85 -11.32
CA LEU A 171 13.67 5.19 -10.99
C LEU A 171 14.87 5.16 -10.03
N ASN A 172 15.53 6.30 -9.90
CA ASN A 172 16.54 6.50 -8.89
C ASN A 172 15.95 6.27 -7.49
N ALA A 173 16.77 5.74 -6.60
CA ALA A 173 16.34 5.47 -5.24
C ALA A 173 16.05 6.77 -4.47
N ILE A 174 15.02 6.73 -3.61
CA ILE A 174 14.72 7.80 -2.66
C ILE A 174 15.46 7.52 -1.36
N ILE A 175 16.23 8.48 -0.89
CA ILE A 175 16.91 8.45 0.39
C ILE A 175 15.99 9.06 1.44
N ILE A 176 15.67 8.31 2.52
CA ILE A 176 14.70 8.75 3.52
C ILE A 176 15.34 9.66 4.56
N HIS A 177 16.57 9.35 4.99
CA HIS A 177 17.27 10.10 6.04
C HIS A 177 18.64 10.55 5.57
N ASP A 178 19.02 11.78 5.92
CA ASP A 178 20.39 12.27 5.75
C ASP A 178 21.28 11.73 6.88
N ASP A 179 20.76 11.63 8.11
CA ASP A 179 21.38 11.04 9.28
C ASP A 179 20.36 10.31 10.18
N LEU A 180 20.78 9.88 11.37
CA LEU A 180 19.92 9.13 12.32
C LEU A 180 18.72 9.93 12.86
N SER A 181 18.74 11.25 12.75
CA SER A 181 17.76 12.15 13.38
C SER A 181 16.91 12.92 12.36
N ASN A 182 17.42 13.13 11.14
CA ASN A 182 16.82 14.03 10.17
C ASN A 182 16.36 13.28 8.90
N TYR A 183 15.19 13.68 8.41
CA TYR A 183 14.79 13.28 7.05
C TYR A 183 15.67 13.96 6.01
N SER A 184 15.82 13.34 4.85
CA SER A 184 16.46 13.98 3.71
C SER A 184 15.68 15.22 3.26
N LYS A 185 16.36 16.16 2.63
CA LYS A 185 15.71 17.39 2.10
C LYS A 185 14.56 17.09 1.15
N ASP A 186 14.66 16.05 0.35
CA ASP A 186 13.61 15.63 -0.56
C ASP A 186 12.36 15.20 0.21
N ILE A 187 12.53 14.42 1.27
CA ILE A 187 11.43 13.97 2.14
C ILE A 187 10.85 15.13 2.96
N GLU A 188 11.67 16.02 3.51
CA GLU A 188 11.19 17.20 4.26
C GLU A 188 10.28 18.09 3.40
N ASN A 189 10.60 18.25 2.11
CA ASN A 189 9.79 19.04 1.18
C ASN A 189 8.39 18.43 0.94
N TRP A 190 8.19 17.14 1.16
CA TRP A 190 6.87 16.51 1.04
C TRP A 190 5.94 16.82 2.23
N PHE A 191 6.48 17.29 3.35
CA PHE A 191 5.72 17.65 4.55
C PHE A 191 5.37 19.15 4.63
N LYS A 192 5.90 19.97 3.73
CA LYS A 192 5.57 21.38 3.58
C LYS A 192 4.38 21.58 2.64
#